data_4e9a2e1d31f36ccfff06f5e931b08f18
#
_entry.id   4e9a2e1d31f36ccfff06f5e931b08f18
#
_cell.length_a   1.000
_cell.length_b   1.000
_cell.length_c   1.000
_cell.angle_alpha   90.00
_cell.angle_beta   90.00
_cell.angle_gamma   90.00
#
_symmetry.space_group_name_H-M   'P 1'
#
loop_
_entity.id
_entity.type
_entity.pdbx_description
1 polymer ?
#
loop_
_entity_poly.entity_id
_entity_poly.type
_entity_poly.pdbx_seq_one_letter_code
_entity_poly.pdbx_strand_id
1 'polypeptide(L)'
;MIKYMVSFLLLANVMFAENAIEEKKKTIEVTQVYNPNVDCLILEDENSIICKFEVIRDTKDQQIVINWVSPTGEISRTREMNIPAGDVSAYDYRYLDGREGGKWNFKILYNQNEYSSSFELK
;
A
#
# COMPACT_ATOMS: atom_id res chain seq x y z
N MET A 1 58.35 -18.70 8.58
CA MET A 1 58.11 -17.59 8.32
C MET A 1 57.16 -17.36 7.34
N ILE A 2 57.11 -18.00 6.42
CA ILE A 2 56.19 -17.76 5.45
C ILE A 2 54.84 -17.90 5.81
N LYS A 3 54.59 -18.64 6.78
CA LYS A 3 53.31 -18.82 7.14
C LYS A 3 52.55 -17.71 7.49
N TYR A 4 53.13 -16.71 8.02
CA TYR A 4 52.29 -15.67 8.41
C TYR A 4 51.75 -14.94 7.37
N MET A 5 52.26 -14.95 6.28
CA MET A 5 51.72 -14.16 5.28
C MET A 5 50.40 -14.53 4.89
N VAL A 6 50.08 -15.73 4.99
CA VAL A 6 48.79 -16.19 4.55
C VAL A 6 47.67 -15.55 5.26
N SER A 7 47.89 -15.21 6.49
CA SER A 7 46.76 -14.70 7.21
C SER A 7 46.25 -13.40 6.73
N PHE A 8 47.04 -12.62 6.04
CA PHE A 8 46.50 -11.40 5.60
C PHE A 8 45.39 -11.55 4.64
N LEU A 9 45.39 -12.55 3.87
CA LEU A 9 44.37 -12.69 2.85
C LEU A 9 43.02 -12.78 3.46
N LEU A 10 42.92 -13.31 4.61
CA LEU A 10 41.65 -13.48 5.21
C LEU A 10 40.95 -12.20 5.49
N LEU A 11 41.69 -11.18 5.81
CA LEU A 11 41.07 -9.94 6.14
C LEU A 11 40.33 -9.32 5.00
N ALA A 12 40.86 -9.45 3.83
CA ALA A 12 40.21 -8.85 2.69
C ALA A 12 38.84 -9.42 2.47
N ASN A 13 38.68 -10.67 2.77
CA ASN A 13 37.41 -11.27 2.48
C ASN A 13 36.29 -10.71 3.32
N VAL A 14 36.61 -10.26 4.47
CA VAL A 14 35.58 -9.76 5.32
C VAL A 14 34.90 -8.55 4.76
N MET A 15 35.62 -7.71 4.07
CA MET A 15 35.01 -6.54 3.54
C MET A 15 33.96 -6.79 2.51
N PHE A 16 34.12 -7.81 1.73
CA PHE A 16 33.13 -8.08 0.74
C PHE A 16 31.80 -8.45 1.34
N ALA A 17 31.82 -9.07 2.47
CA ALA A 17 30.57 -9.48 3.08
C ALA A 17 29.73 -8.27 3.46
N GLU A 18 30.35 -7.22 3.89
CA GLU A 18 29.59 -6.07 4.28
C GLU A 18 28.87 -5.43 3.13
N ASN A 19 29.53 -5.37 1.99
CA ASN A 19 28.87 -4.79 0.84
C ASN A 19 27.67 -5.58 0.42
N ALA A 20 27.75 -6.86 0.51
CA ALA A 20 26.61 -7.68 0.11
C ALA A 20 25.42 -7.42 1.00
N ILE A 21 25.65 -7.20 2.26
CA ILE A 21 24.54 -6.93 3.16
C ILE A 21 23.86 -5.62 2.83
N GLU A 22 24.61 -4.62 2.49
CA GLU A 22 24.01 -3.36 2.15
C GLU A 22 23.14 -3.45 0.93
N GLU A 23 23.54 -4.21 -0.05
CA GLU A 23 22.74 -4.35 -1.22
C GLU A 23 21.42 -5.03 -0.92
N LYS A 24 21.42 -5.99 -0.02
CA LYS A 24 20.21 -6.65 0.33
C LYS A 24 19.23 -5.69 0.99
N LYS A 25 19.72 -4.78 1.79
CA LYS A 25 18.82 -3.83 2.40
C LYS A 25 18.13 -2.96 1.37
N LYS A 26 18.85 -2.52 0.37
CA LYS A 26 18.23 -1.72 -0.65
C LYS A 26 17.13 -2.47 -1.36
N THR A 27 17.35 -3.72 -1.63
CA THR A 27 16.34 -4.51 -2.30
C THR A 27 15.07 -4.58 -1.50
N ILE A 28 15.18 -4.74 -0.18
CA ILE A 28 14.01 -4.82 0.66
C ILE A 28 13.25 -3.51 0.64
N GLU A 29 13.93 -2.40 0.68
CA GLU A 29 13.26 -1.12 0.67
C GLU A 29 12.46 -0.90 -0.61
N VAL A 30 13.03 -1.26 -1.73
CA VAL A 30 12.36 -1.09 -2.99
C VAL A 30 11.09 -1.93 -3.02
N THR A 31 11.15 -3.14 -2.49
CA THR A 31 9.99 -4.00 -2.48
C THR A 31 8.84 -3.37 -1.69
N GLN A 32 9.15 -2.74 -0.58
CA GLN A 32 8.10 -2.14 0.23
C GLN A 32 7.41 -0.98 -0.47
N VAL A 33 8.14 -0.25 -1.30
CA VAL A 33 7.58 0.90 -1.99
C VAL A 33 6.44 0.51 -2.91
N TYR A 34 6.45 -0.71 -3.42
CA TYR A 34 5.47 -1.11 -4.41
C TYR A 34 4.28 -1.88 -3.85
N ASN A 35 4.14 -1.93 -2.55
CA ASN A 35 2.98 -2.62 -1.98
C ASN A 35 1.73 -1.78 -2.17
N PRO A 36 0.61 -2.37 -2.55
CA PRO A 36 -0.64 -1.64 -2.62
C PRO A 36 -1.04 -1.12 -1.24
N ASN A 37 -1.70 0.01 -1.20
CA ASN A 37 -2.05 0.65 0.06
C ASN A 37 -3.39 1.36 -0.03
N VAL A 38 -4.19 1.28 1.04
CA VAL A 38 -5.48 1.94 1.13
C VAL A 38 -5.49 2.83 2.35
N ASP A 39 -5.99 4.06 2.20
CA ASP A 39 -6.04 4.98 3.32
C ASP A 39 -7.26 5.87 3.19
N CYS A 40 -7.90 6.19 4.29
CA CYS A 40 -9.08 7.04 4.33
C CYS A 40 -8.85 8.23 5.23
N LEU A 41 -9.41 9.37 4.86
CA LEU A 41 -9.27 10.60 5.60
C LEU A 41 -10.64 11.25 5.76
N ILE A 42 -10.97 11.64 6.97
CA ILE A 42 -12.20 12.32 7.25
C ILE A 42 -11.92 13.83 7.27
N LEU A 43 -12.63 14.56 6.41
CA LEU A 43 -12.48 15.99 6.30
C LEU A 43 -13.77 16.65 6.79
N GLU A 44 -13.83 16.92 8.08
CA GLU A 44 -15.06 17.44 8.69
C GLU A 44 -15.45 18.80 8.14
N ASP A 45 -14.48 19.67 7.90
CA ASP A 45 -14.77 20.98 7.35
C ASP A 45 -15.38 20.92 5.97
N GLU A 46 -15.13 19.87 5.24
CA GLU A 46 -15.65 19.72 3.89
C GLU A 46 -16.78 18.70 3.82
N ASN A 47 -17.22 18.20 4.98
CA ASN A 47 -18.32 17.25 5.05
C ASN A 47 -18.05 16.03 4.17
N SER A 48 -16.82 15.54 4.16
CA SER A 48 -16.48 14.44 3.26
C SER A 48 -15.53 13.41 3.88
N ILE A 49 -15.54 12.22 3.30
CA ILE A 49 -14.62 11.15 3.60
C ILE A 49 -13.97 10.81 2.27
N ILE A 50 -12.65 10.88 2.20
CA ILE A 50 -11.93 10.56 0.98
C ILE A 50 -11.08 9.34 1.24
N CYS A 51 -11.18 8.34 0.38
CA CYS A 51 -10.37 7.13 0.48
C CYS A 51 -9.52 7.01 -0.77
N LYS A 52 -8.25 6.69 -0.58
CA LYS A 52 -7.28 6.60 -1.66
C LYS A 52 -6.71 5.20 -1.71
N PHE A 53 -6.57 4.67 -2.90
CA PHE A 53 -5.94 3.38 -3.12
C PHE A 53 -4.75 3.58 -4.02
N GLU A 54 -3.58 3.07 -3.60
CA GLU A 54 -2.37 3.17 -4.40
C GLU A 54 -1.99 1.79 -4.90
N VAL A 55 -1.59 1.71 -6.17
CA VAL A 55 -1.23 0.45 -6.81
C VAL A 55 0.18 0.53 -7.36
N ILE A 56 0.71 -0.61 -7.76
CA ILE A 56 1.97 -0.67 -8.48
C ILE A 56 1.73 -0.15 -9.88
N ARG A 57 2.60 0.74 -10.35
CA ARG A 57 2.47 1.30 -11.70
C ARG A 57 2.54 0.19 -12.73
N ASP A 58 1.69 0.27 -13.75
CA ASP A 58 1.65 -0.73 -14.80
C ASP A 58 1.54 -0.03 -16.14
N THR A 59 1.95 -0.69 -17.18
CA THR A 59 1.82 -0.19 -18.54
C THR A 59 0.44 -0.44 -19.10
N LYS A 60 -0.41 -1.16 -18.39
CA LYS A 60 -1.77 -1.42 -18.81
C LYS A 60 -2.72 -0.82 -17.83
N ASP A 61 -3.96 -0.61 -18.25
CA ASP A 61 -5.01 -0.17 -17.35
C ASP A 61 -5.27 -1.26 -16.33
N GLN A 62 -5.61 -0.84 -15.11
CA GLN A 62 -5.91 -1.78 -14.03
C GLN A 62 -7.32 -1.53 -13.55
N GLN A 63 -8.02 -2.61 -13.18
CA GLN A 63 -9.40 -2.51 -12.72
C GLN A 63 -9.49 -2.81 -11.25
N ILE A 64 -10.29 -2.04 -10.53
CA ILE A 64 -10.54 -2.31 -9.12
C ILE A 64 -12.03 -2.25 -8.85
N VAL A 65 -12.46 -2.92 -7.78
CA VAL A 65 -13.83 -2.83 -7.31
C VAL A 65 -13.79 -2.28 -5.90
N ILE A 66 -14.55 -1.23 -5.66
CA ILE A 66 -14.60 -0.56 -4.38
C ILE A 66 -15.91 -0.90 -3.69
N ASN A 67 -15.84 -1.27 -2.41
CA ASN A 67 -17.02 -1.48 -1.59
C ASN A 67 -16.92 -0.66 -0.31
N TRP A 68 -17.94 0.15 -0.05
CA TRP A 68 -18.07 0.88 1.20
C TRP A 68 -18.98 0.05 2.09
N VAL A 69 -18.47 -0.45 3.20
CA VAL A 69 -19.21 -1.35 4.08
C VAL A 69 -19.58 -0.60 5.35
N SER A 70 -20.88 -0.59 5.64
CA SER A 70 -21.42 0.16 6.78
C SER A 70 -21.11 -0.55 8.10
N PRO A 71 -21.36 0.10 9.23
CA PRO A 71 -21.12 -0.53 10.53
C PRO A 71 -21.93 -1.79 10.77
N THR A 72 -23.06 -1.97 10.07
CA THR A 72 -23.85 -3.18 10.23
C THR A 72 -23.35 -4.31 9.33
N GLY A 73 -22.31 -4.07 8.53
CA GLY A 73 -21.76 -5.09 7.64
C GLY A 73 -22.36 -5.10 6.25
N GLU A 74 -23.28 -4.18 5.96
CA GLU A 74 -23.90 -4.13 4.65
C GLU A 74 -23.10 -3.28 3.69
N ILE A 75 -23.09 -3.64 2.43
CA ILE A 75 -22.42 -2.85 1.42
C ILE A 75 -23.29 -1.67 1.07
N SER A 76 -22.80 -0.47 1.40
CA SER A 76 -23.52 0.76 1.16
C SER A 76 -23.31 1.28 -0.25
N ARG A 77 -22.21 0.94 -0.89
CA ARG A 77 -21.90 1.43 -2.22
C ARG A 77 -20.85 0.53 -2.85
N THR A 78 -21.05 0.18 -4.12
CA THR A 78 -20.07 -0.58 -4.90
C THR A 78 -19.76 0.20 -6.16
N ARG A 79 -18.48 0.33 -6.49
CA ARG A 79 -18.08 0.97 -7.74
C ARG A 79 -16.95 0.18 -8.39
N GLU A 80 -17.02 0.11 -9.72
CA GLU A 80 -15.89 -0.41 -10.48
C GLU A 80 -15.15 0.79 -11.03
N MET A 81 -13.83 0.81 -10.88
CA MET A 81 -13.03 1.91 -11.37
C MET A 81 -11.86 1.41 -12.17
N ASN A 82 -11.48 2.21 -13.15
CA ASN A 82 -10.33 1.93 -13.98
C ASN A 82 -9.20 2.84 -13.56
N ILE A 83 -8.03 2.27 -13.34
CA ILE A 83 -6.82 3.05 -13.09
C ILE A 83 -6.04 3.02 -14.39
N PRO A 84 -5.95 4.15 -15.10
CA PRO A 84 -5.31 4.16 -16.41
C PRO A 84 -3.84 3.75 -16.36
N ALA A 85 -3.34 3.25 -17.47
CA ALA A 85 -1.95 2.86 -17.59
C ALA A 85 -1.06 4.03 -17.16
N GLY A 86 -0.05 3.74 -16.37
CA GLY A 86 0.87 4.75 -15.88
C GLY A 86 0.45 5.43 -14.59
N ASP A 87 -0.82 5.34 -14.21
CA ASP A 87 -1.28 5.93 -12.96
C ASP A 87 -1.04 4.97 -11.81
N VAL A 88 -0.95 5.52 -10.60
CA VAL A 88 -0.65 4.71 -9.42
C VAL A 88 -1.68 4.87 -8.31
N SER A 89 -2.77 5.59 -8.55
CA SER A 89 -3.74 5.79 -7.49
C SER A 89 -5.14 5.99 -8.01
N ALA A 90 -6.11 5.76 -7.14
CA ALA A 90 -7.51 6.03 -7.39
C ALA A 90 -8.12 6.56 -6.10
N TYR A 91 -9.18 7.33 -6.22
CA TYR A 91 -9.86 7.91 -5.07
C TYR A 91 -11.34 7.65 -5.18
N ASP A 92 -12.00 7.57 -4.03
CA ASP A 92 -13.44 7.66 -3.97
C ASP A 92 -13.79 8.49 -2.74
N TYR A 93 -14.93 9.18 -2.78
CA TYR A 93 -15.30 9.99 -1.64
C TYR A 93 -16.81 9.94 -1.44
N ARG A 94 -17.25 10.27 -0.23
CA ARG A 94 -18.65 10.37 0.11
C ARG A 94 -18.83 11.51 1.10
N TYR A 95 -20.05 12.02 1.19
CA TYR A 95 -20.34 13.05 2.18
C TYR A 95 -20.54 12.41 3.55
N LEU A 96 -20.19 13.15 4.59
CA LEU A 96 -20.41 12.67 5.95
C LEU A 96 -21.88 12.66 6.30
N ASP A 97 -22.62 13.67 5.85
CA ASP A 97 -24.02 13.76 6.16
C ASP A 97 -24.77 12.55 5.61
N GLY A 98 -25.66 12.01 6.43
CA GLY A 98 -26.43 10.87 6.01
C GLY A 98 -25.75 9.53 6.20
N ARG A 99 -24.53 9.51 6.75
CA ARG A 99 -23.88 8.25 7.04
C ARG A 99 -24.14 7.86 8.47
N GLU A 100 -24.41 6.59 8.71
CA GLU A 100 -24.64 6.16 10.07
C GLU A 100 -23.33 6.16 10.86
N GLY A 101 -23.44 6.35 12.19
CA GLY A 101 -22.27 6.34 13.03
C GLY A 101 -21.76 4.94 13.25
N GLY A 102 -20.48 4.84 13.55
CA GLY A 102 -19.84 3.56 13.85
C GLY A 102 -18.65 3.31 12.96
N LYS A 103 -18.19 2.07 12.91
CA LYS A 103 -17.00 1.72 12.20
C LYS A 103 -17.33 1.31 10.77
N TRP A 104 -16.81 2.04 9.83
CA TRP A 104 -16.97 1.76 8.39
C TRP A 104 -15.72 1.09 7.86
N ASN A 105 -15.87 0.32 6.79
CA ASN A 105 -14.73 -0.28 6.09
C ASN A 105 -14.79 0.08 4.63
N PHE A 106 -13.66 0.49 4.10
CA PHE A 106 -13.52 0.78 2.67
C PHE A 106 -12.66 -0.35 2.10
N LYS A 107 -13.26 -1.16 1.24
CA LYS A 107 -12.60 -2.37 0.74
C LYS A 107 -12.36 -2.27 -0.74
N ILE A 108 -11.19 -2.73 -1.16
CA ILE A 108 -10.81 -2.74 -2.57
C ILE A 108 -10.45 -4.15 -2.98
N LEU A 109 -11.04 -4.61 -4.09
CA LEU A 109 -10.62 -5.85 -4.71
C LEU A 109 -9.70 -5.51 -5.87
N TYR A 110 -8.48 -6.04 -5.83
CA TYR A 110 -7.47 -5.73 -6.82
C TYR A 110 -6.62 -6.98 -7.01
N ASN A 111 -6.55 -7.48 -8.24
CA ASN A 111 -5.78 -8.69 -8.57
C ASN A 111 -6.12 -9.85 -7.65
N GLN A 112 -7.42 -10.02 -7.41
CA GLN A 112 -7.93 -11.15 -6.61
C GLN A 112 -7.56 -11.07 -5.15
N ASN A 113 -7.04 -9.95 -4.69
CA ASN A 113 -6.74 -9.72 -3.29
C ASN A 113 -7.61 -8.60 -2.76
N GLU A 114 -7.89 -8.63 -1.47
CA GLU A 114 -8.67 -7.59 -0.84
C GLU A 114 -7.79 -6.72 0.03
N TYR A 115 -7.94 -5.41 -0.10
CA TYR A 115 -7.24 -4.44 0.72
C TYR A 115 -8.29 -3.57 1.37
N SER A 116 -8.07 -3.15 2.60
CA SER A 116 -9.09 -2.35 3.28
C SER A 116 -8.50 -1.37 4.26
N SER A 117 -9.29 -0.36 4.56
CA SER A 117 -9.00 0.61 5.61
C SER A 117 -10.30 0.88 6.33
N SER A 118 -10.25 1.15 7.61
CA SER A 118 -11.46 1.43 8.37
C SER A 118 -11.37 2.83 8.95
N PHE A 119 -12.55 3.41 9.23
CA PHE A 119 -12.62 4.70 9.86
C PHE A 119 -13.90 4.73 10.74
N GLU A 120 -13.94 5.62 11.69
CA GLU A 120 -15.08 5.71 12.57
C GLU A 120 -15.80 7.02 12.42
N LEU A 121 -17.12 6.97 12.38
CA LEU A 121 -17.97 8.18 12.36
C LEU A 121 -18.73 8.28 13.66
N LYS A 122 -18.93 9.49 14.13
CA LYS A 122 -19.64 9.74 15.37
C LYS A 122 -21.14 9.64 15.25
#